data_bce3b9dd18ecc918677d35dc3b753952
#
_entry.id   bce3b9dd18ecc918677d35dc3b753952
#
_cell.length_a   1.000
_cell.length_b   1.000
_cell.length_c   1.000
_cell.angle_alpha   90.00
_cell.angle_beta   90.00
_cell.angle_gamma   90.00
#
_symmetry.space_group_name_H-M   'P 1'
#
loop_
_entity.id
_entity.type
_entity.pdbx_description
1 polymer ?
#
loop_
_entity_poly.entity_id
_entity_poly.type
_entity_poly.pdbx_seq_one_letter_code
_entity_poly.pdbx_strand_id
1 'polypeptide(L)'
;QGSVAVTQPGSPAPTVLGNIQLASFQNPAGLQSIGFNLFTQSDASGQPQIGNPQAIDLGSTQQGFLELSNVSVVEEMVNLIAAQRAYEVNSRTVQTADEMLQIANQMKR
;
A
#
# COMPACT_ATOMS: atom_id res chain seq x y z
N GLN A 1 -5.80 17.17 14.23
CA GLN A 1 -4.79 17.92 14.99
C GLN A 1 -3.98 17.05 15.99
N GLY A 2 -4.43 15.85 16.34
CA GLY A 2 -3.68 14.88 17.16
C GLY A 2 -3.55 15.20 18.65
N SER A 3 -4.14 16.26 19.15
CA SER A 3 -4.16 16.54 20.59
C SER A 3 -5.13 15.60 21.32
N VAL A 4 -4.66 15.00 22.42
CA VAL A 4 -5.49 14.15 23.30
C VAL A 4 -5.86 14.95 24.53
N ALA A 5 -7.14 15.21 24.70
CA ALA A 5 -7.69 15.90 25.85
C ALA A 5 -8.63 14.98 26.63
N VAL A 6 -8.59 15.06 27.95
CA VAL A 6 -9.50 14.31 28.83
C VAL A 6 -10.24 15.26 29.76
N THR A 7 -11.47 14.91 30.06
CA THR A 7 -12.27 15.62 31.06
C THR A 7 -12.17 14.87 32.37
N GLN A 8 -11.65 15.51 33.40
CA GLN A 8 -11.56 14.93 34.74
C GLN A 8 -12.84 15.21 35.53
N PRO A 9 -13.29 14.28 36.38
CA PRO A 9 -14.41 14.54 37.29
C PRO A 9 -14.06 15.70 38.23
N GLY A 10 -14.87 16.76 38.20
CA GLY A 10 -14.65 17.97 39.01
C GLY A 10 -13.98 19.15 38.30
N SER A 11 -13.55 18.98 37.03
CA SER A 11 -13.06 20.10 36.23
C SER A 11 -13.92 20.28 34.99
N PRO A 12 -14.52 21.46 34.75
CA PRO A 12 -15.35 21.69 33.57
C PRO A 12 -14.55 21.86 32.27
N ALA A 13 -13.25 22.04 32.37
CA ALA A 13 -12.38 22.23 31.19
C ALA A 13 -11.59 20.96 30.86
N PRO A 14 -11.53 20.57 29.59
CA PRO A 14 -10.71 19.45 29.16
C PRO A 14 -9.21 19.77 29.34
N THR A 15 -8.47 18.82 29.93
CA THR A 15 -7.03 18.92 30.09
C THR A 15 -6.33 18.17 28.97
N VAL A 16 -5.43 18.83 28.25
CA VAL A 16 -4.62 18.21 27.18
C VAL A 16 -3.52 17.38 27.83
N LEU A 17 -3.53 16.06 27.57
CA LEU A 17 -2.51 15.14 28.07
C LEU A 17 -1.28 15.09 27.16
N GLY A 18 -1.45 15.28 25.88
CA GLY A 18 -0.37 15.19 24.91
C GLY A 18 -0.88 15.21 23.46
N ASN A 19 0.04 15.09 22.55
CA ASN A 19 -0.25 15.02 21.11
C ASN A 19 0.14 13.63 20.57
N ILE A 20 -0.70 13.07 19.72
CA ILE A 20 -0.37 11.90 18.91
C ILE A 20 0.52 12.38 17.77
N GLN A 21 1.70 11.78 17.65
CA GLN A 21 2.62 12.04 16.55
C GLN A 21 2.49 10.96 15.47
N LEU A 22 2.67 11.36 14.24
CA LEU A 22 2.72 10.48 13.08
C LEU A 22 4.16 10.37 12.58
N ALA A 23 4.49 9.23 12.01
CA ALA A 23 5.79 8.98 11.39
C ALA A 23 5.61 8.70 9.90
N SER A 24 6.39 9.38 9.07
CA SER A 24 6.50 9.12 7.64
C SER A 24 7.88 8.56 7.31
N PHE A 25 7.96 7.70 6.31
CA PHE A 25 9.20 7.09 5.86
C PHE A 25 9.38 7.35 4.36
N GLN A 26 10.62 7.52 3.92
CA GLN A 26 10.91 7.67 2.49
C GLN A 26 10.53 6.43 1.69
N ASN A 27 10.71 5.26 2.26
CA ASN A 27 10.33 3.99 1.65
C ASN A 27 9.51 3.14 2.65
N PRO A 28 8.18 3.33 2.71
CA PRO A 28 7.32 2.56 3.61
C PRO A 28 7.37 1.05 3.37
N ALA A 29 7.63 0.63 2.13
CA ALA A 29 7.76 -0.79 1.78
C ALA A 29 8.99 -1.45 2.41
N GLY A 30 9.99 -0.68 2.82
CA GLY A 30 11.18 -1.18 3.51
C GLY A 30 10.99 -1.45 5.01
N LEU A 31 9.85 -1.08 5.58
CA LEU A 31 9.54 -1.35 6.98
C LEU A 31 9.41 -2.86 7.25
N GLN A 32 9.93 -3.31 8.39
CA GLN A 32 9.79 -4.68 8.83
C GLN A 32 8.57 -4.84 9.76
N SER A 33 7.71 -5.80 9.43
CA SER A 33 6.58 -6.15 10.30
C SER A 33 7.06 -7.03 11.45
N ILE A 34 6.70 -6.65 12.66
CA ILE A 34 6.99 -7.40 13.89
C ILE A 34 5.76 -8.07 14.49
N GLY A 35 4.65 -8.09 13.76
CA GLY A 35 3.36 -8.62 14.20
C GLY A 35 2.45 -7.56 14.83
N PHE A 36 1.19 -7.91 15.08
CA PHE A 36 0.18 -7.00 15.67
C PHE A 36 0.02 -5.65 14.97
N ASN A 37 0.20 -5.61 13.63
CA ASN A 37 0.21 -4.37 12.84
C ASN A 37 1.28 -3.35 13.27
N LEU A 38 2.34 -3.83 13.90
CA LEU A 38 3.50 -3.03 14.29
C LEU A 38 4.62 -3.19 13.27
N PHE A 39 5.32 -2.10 13.02
CA PHE A 39 6.45 -2.04 12.09
C PHE A 39 7.66 -1.41 12.77
N THR A 40 8.83 -1.88 12.40
CA THR A 40 10.09 -1.28 12.80
C THR A 40 10.85 -0.76 11.59
N GLN A 41 11.64 0.28 11.81
CA GLN A 41 12.50 0.83 10.76
C GLN A 41 13.58 -0.17 10.35
N SER A 42 13.99 -0.10 9.09
CA SER A 42 15.14 -0.80 8.54
C SER A 42 16.02 0.16 7.74
N ASP A 43 17.19 -0.29 7.36
CA ASP A 43 18.06 0.50 6.49
C ASP A 43 17.39 0.84 5.13
N ALA A 44 16.52 -0.06 4.67
CA ALA A 44 15.76 0.13 3.43
C ALA A 44 14.61 1.14 3.57
N SER A 45 14.03 1.31 4.76
CA SER A 45 12.93 2.26 4.98
C SER A 45 13.41 3.70 5.16
N GLY A 46 14.66 3.88 5.59
CA GLY A 46 15.18 5.17 6.02
C GLY A 46 14.74 5.56 7.43
N GLN A 47 15.16 6.73 7.86
CA GLN A 47 14.79 7.24 9.18
C GLN A 47 13.36 7.79 9.21
N PRO A 48 12.63 7.64 10.33
CA PRO A 48 11.30 8.17 10.47
C PRO A 48 11.32 9.70 10.54
N GLN A 49 10.46 10.33 9.76
CA GLN A 49 10.13 11.74 9.92
C GLN A 49 8.91 11.86 10.81
N ILE A 50 9.13 12.32 12.03
CA ILE A 50 8.08 12.42 13.05
C ILE A 50 7.51 13.83 13.04
N GLY A 51 6.19 13.92 13.06
CA GLY A 51 5.50 15.20 13.09
C GLY A 51 4.07 15.11 13.59
N ASN A 52 3.46 16.25 13.78
CA ASN A 52 2.06 16.31 14.16
C ASN A 52 1.15 15.98 12.95
N PRO A 53 -0.06 15.44 13.18
CA PRO A 53 -1.04 15.26 12.12
C PRO A 53 -1.31 16.55 11.36
N GLN A 54 -1.48 16.46 10.05
CA GLN A 54 -1.62 17.59 9.12
C GLN A 54 -0.36 18.43 8.90
N ALA A 55 0.80 18.03 9.42
CA ALA A 55 2.07 18.61 8.98
C ALA A 55 2.38 18.19 7.52
N ILE A 56 3.36 18.86 6.92
CA ILE A 56 3.76 18.58 5.53
C ILE A 56 4.10 17.09 5.38
N ASP A 57 3.47 16.44 4.40
CA ASP A 57 3.60 15.01 4.06
C ASP A 57 3.07 14.01 5.12
N LEU A 58 2.40 14.49 6.14
CA LEU A 58 1.74 13.64 7.13
C LEU A 58 0.22 13.70 6.98
N GLY A 59 -0.42 12.54 7.10
CA GLY A 59 -1.87 12.42 7.05
C GLY A 59 -2.59 13.12 8.21
N SER A 60 -3.90 13.06 8.19
CA SER A 60 -4.74 13.55 9.28
C SER A 60 -5.23 12.41 10.17
N THR A 61 -5.49 12.72 11.44
CA THR A 61 -6.13 11.79 12.37
C THR A 61 -7.58 12.20 12.61
N GLN A 62 -8.48 11.22 12.68
CA GLN A 62 -9.88 11.43 12.92
C GLN A 62 -10.39 10.43 13.97
N GLN A 63 -10.97 10.94 15.04
CA GLN A 63 -11.49 10.12 16.14
C GLN A 63 -12.82 9.47 15.74
N GLY A 64 -13.00 8.20 16.15
CA GLY A 64 -14.25 7.48 15.93
C GLY A 64 -14.41 6.90 14.51
N PHE A 65 -13.35 6.92 13.71
CA PHE A 65 -13.35 6.38 12.35
C PHE A 65 -12.31 5.27 12.21
N LEU A 66 -12.59 4.34 11.33
CA LEU A 66 -11.66 3.30 10.91
C LEU A 66 -11.24 3.57 9.48
N GLU A 67 -9.93 3.58 9.24
CA GLU A 67 -9.41 3.74 7.88
C GLU A 67 -9.66 2.46 7.07
N LEU A 68 -10.28 2.63 5.92
CA LEU A 68 -10.49 1.57 4.95
C LEU A 68 -9.47 1.67 3.83
N SER A 69 -9.17 0.53 3.21
CA SER A 69 -8.35 0.52 2.02
C SER A 69 -9.01 1.31 0.88
N ASN A 70 -8.22 2.12 0.18
CA ASN A 70 -8.67 2.82 -1.03
C ASN A 70 -8.61 1.93 -2.28
N VAL A 71 -8.22 0.67 -2.14
CA VAL A 71 -8.15 -0.30 -3.23
C VAL A 71 -9.56 -0.81 -3.54
N SER A 72 -9.96 -0.69 -4.80
CA SER A 72 -11.19 -1.31 -5.29
C SER A 72 -10.93 -2.75 -5.67
N VAL A 73 -11.58 -3.70 -4.99
CA VAL A 73 -11.47 -5.13 -5.29
C VAL A 73 -11.91 -5.42 -6.73
N VAL A 74 -12.96 -4.76 -7.21
CA VAL A 74 -13.47 -4.93 -8.57
C VAL A 74 -12.43 -4.48 -9.61
N GLU A 75 -11.80 -3.32 -9.43
CA GLU A 75 -10.75 -2.83 -10.32
C GLU A 75 -9.53 -3.76 -10.34
N GLU A 76 -9.11 -4.24 -9.19
CA GLU A 76 -7.98 -5.19 -9.10
C GLU A 76 -8.30 -6.52 -9.76
N MET A 77 -9.53 -7.03 -9.64
CA MET A 77 -9.96 -8.23 -10.34
C MET A 77 -9.99 -8.03 -11.86
N VAL A 78 -10.43 -6.88 -12.34
CA VAL A 78 -10.40 -6.54 -13.78
C VAL A 78 -8.96 -6.46 -14.28
N ASN A 79 -8.06 -5.83 -13.54
CA ASN A 79 -6.64 -5.75 -13.88
C ASN A 79 -5.99 -7.13 -13.91
N LEU A 80 -6.33 -8.02 -12.97
CA LEU A 80 -5.85 -9.40 -12.95
C LEU A 80 -6.33 -10.19 -14.17
N ILE A 81 -7.60 -10.06 -14.54
CA ILE A 81 -8.16 -10.69 -15.74
C ILE A 81 -7.47 -10.17 -17.00
N ALA A 82 -7.24 -8.87 -17.11
CA ALA A 82 -6.52 -8.28 -18.23
C ALA A 82 -5.08 -8.82 -18.34
N ALA A 83 -4.38 -8.97 -17.22
CA ALA A 83 -3.04 -9.56 -17.19
C ALA A 83 -3.04 -11.03 -17.61
N GLN A 84 -4.02 -11.82 -17.17
CA GLN A 84 -4.19 -13.22 -17.58
C GLN A 84 -4.48 -13.34 -19.08
N ARG A 85 -5.33 -12.48 -19.63
CA ARG A 85 -5.62 -12.44 -21.07
C ARG A 85 -4.39 -12.09 -21.90
N ALA A 86 -3.59 -11.14 -21.45
CA ALA A 86 -2.33 -10.78 -22.11
C ALA A 86 -1.37 -11.98 -22.13
N TYR A 87 -1.25 -12.71 -21.04
CA TYR A 87 -0.44 -13.92 -20.94
C TYR A 87 -0.92 -15.03 -21.89
N GLU A 88 -2.23 -15.28 -21.97
CA GLU A 88 -2.82 -16.25 -22.90
C GLU A 88 -2.52 -15.90 -24.35
N VAL A 89 -2.68 -14.61 -24.73
CA VAL A 89 -2.40 -14.14 -26.09
C VAL A 89 -0.92 -14.35 -26.42
N ASN A 90 -0.03 -13.99 -25.52
CA ASN A 90 1.41 -14.20 -25.72
C ASN A 90 1.74 -15.68 -25.90
N SER A 91 1.18 -16.57 -25.06
CA SER A 91 1.38 -18.01 -25.17
C SER A 91 0.90 -18.58 -26.51
N ARG A 92 -0.28 -18.16 -26.97
CA ARG A 92 -0.81 -18.57 -28.28
C ARG A 92 0.06 -18.07 -29.41
N THR A 93 0.56 -16.85 -29.32
CA THR A 93 1.45 -16.27 -30.34
C THR A 93 2.72 -17.09 -30.47
N VAL A 94 3.32 -17.50 -29.36
CA VAL A 94 4.53 -18.36 -29.37
C VAL A 94 4.22 -19.71 -30.02
N GLN A 95 3.10 -20.36 -29.67
CA GLN A 95 2.70 -21.63 -30.27
C GLN A 95 2.47 -21.51 -31.78
N THR A 96 1.80 -20.46 -32.22
CA THR A 96 1.59 -20.20 -33.65
C THR A 96 2.90 -19.96 -34.39
N ALA A 97 3.83 -19.27 -33.77
CA ALA A 97 5.17 -19.06 -34.34
C ALA A 97 5.95 -20.39 -34.50
N ASP A 98 5.89 -21.27 -33.49
CA ASP A 98 6.48 -22.60 -33.57
C ASP A 98 5.87 -23.46 -34.69
N GLU A 99 4.54 -23.45 -34.82
CA GLU A 99 3.85 -24.14 -35.90
C GLU A 99 4.24 -23.62 -37.29
N MET A 100 4.35 -22.28 -37.44
CA MET A 100 4.84 -21.67 -38.70
C MET A 100 6.26 -22.10 -39.05
N LEU A 101 7.15 -22.17 -38.03
CA LEU A 101 8.52 -22.62 -38.24
C LEU A 101 8.58 -24.11 -38.66
N GLN A 102 7.72 -24.96 -38.08
CA GLN A 102 7.63 -26.38 -38.46
C GLN A 102 7.14 -26.52 -39.93
N ILE A 103 6.13 -25.74 -40.33
CA ILE A 103 5.62 -25.74 -41.69
C ILE A 103 6.71 -25.27 -42.67
N ALA A 104 7.42 -24.20 -42.32
CA ALA A 104 8.49 -23.69 -43.15
C ALA A 104 9.63 -24.70 -43.32
N ASN A 105 9.97 -25.44 -42.27
CA ASN A 105 10.96 -26.51 -42.33
C ASN A 105 10.51 -27.70 -43.20
N GLN A 106 9.21 -28.03 -43.18
CA GLN A 106 8.66 -29.07 -44.04
C GLN A 106 8.63 -28.65 -45.52
N MET A 107 8.39 -27.38 -45.79
CA MET A 107 8.40 -26.86 -47.18
C MET A 107 9.81 -26.79 -47.77
N LYS A 108 10.85 -26.73 -46.93
CA LYS A 108 12.27 -26.69 -47.40
C LYS A 108 12.79 -28.04 -47.83
N ARG A 109 12.08 -29.10 -47.62
CA ARG A 109 12.41 -30.45 -48.11
C ARG A 109 11.80 -30.67 -49.54
#